data_f54d70aafca46c374ba9e9b40e1d8804
#
_entry.id   f54d70aafca46c374ba9e9b40e1d8804
#
_cell.length_a   1.000
_cell.length_b   1.000
_cell.length_c   1.000
_cell.angle_alpha   90.00
_cell.angle_beta   90.00
_cell.angle_gamma   90.00
#
_symmetry.space_group_name_H-M   'P 1'
#
loop_
_entity.id
_entity.type
_entity.pdbx_description
1 polymer ?
#
loop_
_entity_poly.entity_id
_entity_poly.type
_entity_poly.pdbx_seq_one_letter_code
_entity_poly.pdbx_strand_id
1 'polypeptide(L)'
;GNRTKAEDNQEQTAMDVNLAAAKEIARQLRLRDIGGMVMIDYVDMVMPANRDLVLRRLVECLARDRTKHQVAEVTSLGLVQMTRKRIGQGLVEAFSEECPTCKGRGFILHDQPTVSADYDDPYALRGGDPFVKTNKHGRGTAPAPEPAGSSADVKAKLAQIAAAAVAANNTAEE
;
A
#
# COMPACT_ATOMS: atom_id res chain seq x y z
N GLY A 1 11.40 10.91 -36.06
CA GLY A 1 12.42 11.21 -35.08
C GLY A 1 13.01 9.93 -34.53
N ASN A 2 14.31 9.80 -34.56
CA ASN A 2 15.02 8.66 -33.98
C ASN A 2 14.88 8.71 -32.46
N ARG A 3 14.07 7.81 -31.91
CA ARG A 3 14.08 7.54 -30.49
C ARG A 3 15.41 6.86 -30.11
N THR A 4 15.95 7.25 -28.97
CA THR A 4 17.16 6.58 -28.46
C THR A 4 16.77 5.18 -27.93
N LYS A 5 17.71 4.25 -27.96
CA LYS A 5 17.52 2.90 -27.39
C LYS A 5 17.15 2.95 -25.90
N ALA A 6 17.61 3.97 -25.18
CA ALA A 6 17.28 4.19 -23.77
C ALA A 6 15.81 4.60 -23.59
N GLU A 7 15.27 5.46 -24.45
CA GLU A 7 13.86 5.87 -24.42
C GLU A 7 12.93 4.69 -24.71
N ASP A 8 13.31 3.83 -25.68
CA ASP A 8 12.55 2.61 -25.99
C ASP A 8 12.55 1.62 -24.82
N ASN A 9 13.67 1.49 -24.12
CA ASN A 9 13.75 0.64 -22.92
C ASN A 9 12.90 1.19 -21.76
N GLN A 10 12.86 2.50 -21.57
CA GLN A 10 12.02 3.13 -20.54
C GLN A 10 10.54 2.94 -20.86
N GLU A 11 10.13 3.13 -22.11
CA GLU A 11 8.76 2.92 -22.57
C GLU A 11 8.34 1.46 -22.37
N GLN A 12 9.19 0.50 -22.73
CA GLN A 12 8.93 -0.92 -22.52
C GLN A 12 8.78 -1.25 -21.03
N THR A 13 9.65 -0.73 -20.20
CA THR A 13 9.57 -0.92 -18.74
C THR A 13 8.29 -0.33 -18.17
N ALA A 14 7.91 0.88 -18.57
CA ALA A 14 6.66 1.51 -18.16
C ALA A 14 5.44 0.66 -18.55
N MET A 15 5.43 0.14 -19.78
CA MET A 15 4.36 -0.74 -20.25
C MET A 15 4.27 -2.02 -19.42
N ASP A 16 5.40 -2.68 -19.15
CA ASP A 16 5.42 -3.93 -18.39
C ASP A 16 4.93 -3.73 -16.95
N VAL A 17 5.36 -2.65 -16.30
CA VAL A 17 4.89 -2.27 -14.96
C VAL A 17 3.39 -2.00 -14.97
N ASN A 18 2.90 -1.24 -15.95
CA ASN A 18 1.49 -0.89 -16.06
C ASN A 18 0.61 -2.11 -16.36
N LEU A 19 1.07 -3.05 -17.17
CA LEU A 19 0.35 -4.31 -17.43
C LEU A 19 0.22 -5.17 -16.17
N ALA A 20 1.28 -5.25 -15.37
CA ALA A 20 1.26 -5.93 -14.08
C ALA A 20 0.33 -5.22 -13.09
N ALA A 21 0.40 -3.89 -13.03
CA ALA A 21 -0.45 -3.07 -12.19
C ALA A 21 -1.93 -3.22 -12.55
N ALA A 22 -2.29 -3.23 -13.83
CA ALA A 22 -3.67 -3.42 -14.29
C ALA A 22 -4.29 -4.72 -13.75
N LYS A 23 -3.52 -5.79 -13.77
CA LYS A 23 -3.94 -7.09 -13.21
C LYS A 23 -4.18 -7.02 -11.71
N GLU A 24 -3.25 -6.41 -10.98
CA GLU A 24 -3.35 -6.29 -9.52
C GLU A 24 -4.45 -5.33 -9.10
N ILE A 25 -4.62 -4.21 -9.79
CA ILE A 25 -5.71 -3.25 -9.53
C ILE A 25 -7.07 -3.94 -9.67
N ALA A 26 -7.30 -4.65 -10.76
CA ALA A 26 -8.54 -5.39 -10.97
C ALA A 26 -8.79 -6.43 -9.87
N ARG A 27 -7.72 -7.11 -9.40
CA ARG A 27 -7.80 -8.07 -8.30
C ARG A 27 -8.20 -7.38 -7.00
N GLN A 28 -7.60 -6.25 -6.67
CA GLN A 28 -7.89 -5.49 -5.44
C GLN A 28 -9.30 -4.89 -5.46
N LEU A 29 -9.76 -4.38 -6.59
CA LEU A 29 -11.13 -3.87 -6.74
C LEU A 29 -12.18 -4.94 -6.40
N ARG A 30 -11.97 -6.17 -6.86
CA ARG A 30 -12.87 -7.30 -6.56
C ARG A 30 -12.74 -7.78 -5.12
N LEU A 31 -11.52 -7.95 -4.64
CA LEU A 31 -11.23 -8.49 -3.32
C LEU A 31 -11.81 -7.60 -2.21
N ARG A 32 -11.72 -6.28 -2.39
CA ARG A 32 -12.20 -5.27 -1.46
C ARG A 32 -13.59 -4.76 -1.79
N ASP A 33 -14.17 -5.18 -2.92
CA ASP A 33 -15.44 -4.65 -3.46
C ASP A 33 -15.48 -3.12 -3.47
N ILE A 34 -14.42 -2.51 -4.01
CA ILE A 34 -14.31 -1.05 -4.12
C ILE A 34 -15.26 -0.57 -5.23
N GLY A 35 -16.15 0.35 -4.90
CA GLY A 35 -17.12 0.92 -5.82
C GLY A 35 -17.03 2.45 -5.90
N GLY A 36 -17.77 3.01 -6.84
CA GLY A 36 -17.77 4.44 -7.14
C GLY A 36 -16.77 4.80 -8.22
N MET A 37 -16.29 6.05 -8.17
CA MET A 37 -15.29 6.55 -9.09
C MET A 37 -13.89 6.11 -8.63
N VAL A 38 -13.14 5.53 -9.54
CA VAL A 38 -11.74 5.11 -9.32
C VAL A 38 -10.86 5.84 -10.32
N MET A 39 -9.83 6.48 -9.82
CA MET A 39 -8.77 7.09 -10.64
C MET A 39 -7.52 6.22 -10.54
N ILE A 40 -6.96 5.88 -11.67
CA ILE A 40 -5.72 5.12 -11.78
C ILE A 40 -4.68 6.02 -12.42
N ASP A 41 -3.53 6.13 -11.77
CA ASP A 41 -2.38 6.86 -12.26
C ASP A 41 -1.30 5.85 -12.67
N TYR A 42 -1.23 5.57 -13.96
CA TYR A 42 -0.21 4.70 -14.55
C TYR A 42 1.08 5.46 -14.80
N VAL A 43 2.17 4.74 -14.89
CA VAL A 43 3.44 5.33 -15.37
C VAL A 43 3.23 5.84 -16.80
N ASP A 44 3.71 7.04 -17.08
CA ASP A 44 3.55 7.70 -18.37
C ASP A 44 4.06 6.82 -19.53
N MET A 45 3.23 6.71 -20.57
CA MET A 45 3.55 6.00 -21.80
C MET A 45 3.36 6.95 -22.97
N VAL A 46 4.41 7.16 -23.75
CA VAL A 46 4.38 8.06 -24.89
C VAL A 46 3.65 7.45 -26.08
N MET A 47 3.79 6.13 -26.28
CA MET A 47 3.19 5.44 -27.42
C MET A 47 1.71 5.11 -27.22
N PRO A 48 0.81 5.61 -28.08
CA PRO A 48 -0.62 5.29 -27.99
C PRO A 48 -0.90 3.79 -27.99
N ALA A 49 -0.16 3.02 -28.78
CA ALA A 49 -0.33 1.55 -28.85
C ALA A 49 -0.07 0.87 -27.49
N ASN A 50 0.88 1.37 -26.70
CA ASN A 50 1.17 0.84 -25.37
C ASN A 50 0.05 1.20 -24.38
N ARG A 51 -0.49 2.42 -24.48
CA ARG A 51 -1.65 2.84 -23.67
C ARG A 51 -2.87 1.96 -23.97
N ASP A 52 -3.12 1.64 -25.23
CA ASP A 52 -4.20 0.75 -25.63
C ASP A 52 -4.03 -0.67 -25.09
N LEU A 53 -2.80 -1.18 -25.06
CA LEU A 53 -2.51 -2.50 -24.49
C LEU A 53 -2.79 -2.55 -23.00
N VAL A 54 -2.40 -1.54 -22.25
CA VAL A 54 -2.67 -1.43 -20.80
C VAL A 54 -4.17 -1.34 -20.55
N LEU A 55 -4.88 -0.52 -21.32
CA LEU A 55 -6.33 -0.40 -21.20
C LEU A 55 -7.03 -1.74 -21.47
N ARG A 56 -6.66 -2.44 -22.53
CA ARG A 56 -7.19 -3.78 -22.85
C ARG A 56 -6.94 -4.76 -21.71
N ARG A 57 -5.73 -4.77 -21.15
CA ARG A 57 -5.40 -5.63 -20.02
C ARG A 57 -6.27 -5.33 -18.81
N LEU A 58 -6.49 -4.08 -18.49
CA LEU A 58 -7.38 -3.68 -17.39
C LEU A 58 -8.81 -4.16 -17.63
N VAL A 59 -9.35 -3.93 -18.83
CA VAL A 59 -10.71 -4.35 -19.22
C VAL A 59 -10.84 -5.87 -19.19
N GLU A 60 -9.86 -6.60 -19.72
CA GLU A 60 -9.84 -8.08 -19.67
C GLU A 60 -9.85 -8.62 -18.24
N CYS A 61 -9.06 -8.01 -17.36
CA CYS A 61 -9.02 -8.40 -15.94
C CYS A 61 -10.32 -8.08 -15.22
N LEU A 62 -10.97 -6.97 -15.57
CA LEU A 62 -12.27 -6.56 -15.03
C LEU A 62 -13.44 -7.36 -15.62
N ALA A 63 -13.28 -7.98 -16.78
CA ALA A 63 -14.32 -8.81 -17.39
C ALA A 63 -14.72 -10.02 -16.54
N ARG A 64 -13.85 -10.44 -15.62
CA ARG A 64 -14.16 -11.48 -14.62
C ARG A 64 -14.97 -10.96 -13.44
N ASP A 65 -15.14 -9.67 -13.35
CA ASP A 65 -15.95 -9.02 -12.32
C ASP A 65 -17.42 -9.05 -12.73
N ARG A 66 -18.28 -9.51 -11.84
CA ARG A 66 -19.74 -9.56 -12.08
C ARG A 66 -20.42 -8.20 -11.96
N THR A 67 -19.67 -7.19 -11.52
CA THR A 67 -20.19 -5.83 -11.37
C THR A 67 -20.22 -5.08 -12.68
N LYS A 68 -21.16 -4.14 -12.78
CA LYS A 68 -21.13 -3.14 -13.84
C LYS A 68 -19.97 -2.18 -13.63
N HIS A 69 -19.16 -1.99 -14.65
CA HIS A 69 -18.07 -1.03 -14.67
C HIS A 69 -17.99 -0.34 -16.03
N GLN A 70 -17.43 0.86 -16.02
CA GLN A 70 -17.10 1.62 -17.22
C GLN A 70 -15.68 2.13 -17.07
N VAL A 71 -14.90 2.03 -18.11
CA VAL A 71 -13.50 2.44 -18.13
C VAL A 71 -13.29 3.41 -19.28
N ALA A 72 -12.76 4.61 -18.99
CA ALA A 72 -12.31 5.54 -20.00
C ALA A 72 -10.94 5.14 -20.54
N GLU A 73 -10.56 5.72 -21.66
CA GLU A 73 -9.23 5.51 -22.26
C GLU A 73 -8.11 6.08 -21.40
N VAL A 74 -6.90 5.53 -21.57
CA VAL A 74 -5.69 6.03 -20.90
C VAL A 74 -5.25 7.34 -21.54
N THR A 75 -5.17 8.41 -20.76
CA THR A 75 -4.67 9.70 -21.24
C THR A 75 -3.16 9.65 -21.50
N SER A 76 -2.64 10.68 -22.19
CA SER A 76 -1.19 10.81 -22.43
C SER A 76 -0.37 10.90 -21.14
N LEU A 77 -0.97 11.33 -20.05
CA LEU A 77 -0.36 11.40 -18.71
C LEU A 77 -0.57 10.13 -17.87
N GLY A 78 -1.07 9.05 -18.46
CA GLY A 78 -1.26 7.78 -17.76
C GLY A 78 -2.52 7.68 -16.90
N LEU A 79 -3.39 8.70 -16.90
CA LEU A 79 -4.60 8.70 -16.08
C LEU A 79 -5.73 7.90 -16.73
N VAL A 80 -6.37 7.08 -15.93
CA VAL A 80 -7.60 6.35 -16.29
C VAL A 80 -8.67 6.67 -15.25
N GLN A 81 -9.83 7.05 -15.73
CA GLN A 81 -11.02 7.16 -14.91
C GLN A 81 -11.92 5.96 -15.17
N MET A 82 -12.37 5.32 -14.12
CA MET A 82 -13.37 4.26 -14.21
C MET A 82 -14.43 4.41 -13.14
N THR A 83 -15.57 3.78 -13.37
CA THR A 83 -16.63 3.61 -12.37
C THR A 83 -16.90 2.14 -12.18
N ARG A 84 -17.14 1.74 -10.94
CA ARG A 84 -17.50 0.37 -10.59
C ARG A 84 -18.68 0.39 -9.61
N LYS A 85 -19.66 -0.44 -9.85
CA LYS A 85 -20.77 -0.61 -8.92
C LYS A 85 -20.39 -1.64 -7.85
N ARG A 86 -20.51 -1.25 -6.58
CA ARG A 86 -20.40 -2.17 -5.46
C ARG A 86 -21.60 -3.10 -5.40
N ILE A 87 -21.40 -4.41 -5.21
CA ILE A 87 -22.48 -5.41 -5.18
C ILE A 87 -22.71 -6.08 -3.84
N GLY A 88 -21.95 -5.74 -2.84
CA GLY A 88 -22.12 -6.37 -1.53
C GLY A 88 -20.94 -6.13 -0.62
N GLN A 89 -20.48 -7.20 0.02
CA GLN A 89 -19.35 -7.20 0.92
C GLN A 89 -18.15 -7.86 0.26
N GLY A 90 -17.00 -7.18 0.28
CA GLY A 90 -15.75 -7.75 -0.23
C GLY A 90 -15.20 -8.85 0.68
N LEU A 91 -14.35 -9.72 0.12
CA LEU A 91 -13.72 -10.78 0.91
C LEU A 91 -12.88 -10.21 2.06
N VAL A 92 -12.15 -9.13 1.84
CA VAL A 92 -11.35 -8.50 2.90
C VAL A 92 -12.26 -8.01 4.03
N GLU A 93 -13.39 -7.39 3.71
CA GLU A 93 -14.36 -6.91 4.70
C GLU A 93 -14.99 -8.07 5.47
N ALA A 94 -15.30 -9.19 4.78
CA ALA A 94 -15.91 -10.37 5.38
C ALA A 94 -14.97 -11.12 6.36
N PHE A 95 -13.66 -11.06 6.12
CA PHE A 95 -12.63 -11.75 6.91
C PHE A 95 -11.79 -10.81 7.78
N SER A 96 -12.23 -9.58 8.01
CA SER A 96 -11.53 -8.59 8.81
C SER A 96 -12.45 -7.91 9.80
N GLU A 97 -11.86 -7.35 10.83
CA GLU A 97 -12.50 -6.46 11.79
C GLU A 97 -11.79 -5.11 11.82
N GLU A 98 -12.49 -4.09 12.26
CA GLU A 98 -11.89 -2.78 12.39
C GLU A 98 -10.86 -2.75 13.51
N CYS A 99 -9.67 -2.22 13.24
CA CYS A 99 -8.64 -2.07 14.26
C CYS A 99 -9.10 -1.09 15.35
N PRO A 100 -9.19 -1.52 16.63
CA PRO A 100 -9.68 -0.68 17.71
C PRO A 100 -8.77 0.53 18.00
N THR A 101 -7.50 0.43 17.62
CA THR A 101 -6.50 1.47 17.89
C THR A 101 -6.56 2.61 16.86
N CYS A 102 -6.49 2.28 15.58
CA CYS A 102 -6.45 3.30 14.51
C CYS A 102 -7.80 3.52 13.82
N LYS A 103 -8.80 2.64 14.05
CA LYS A 103 -10.15 2.71 13.46
C LYS A 103 -10.12 2.86 11.94
N GLY A 104 -9.29 2.05 11.29
CA GLY A 104 -9.13 2.03 9.84
C GLY A 104 -8.22 3.11 9.26
N ARG A 105 -7.65 4.00 10.09
CA ARG A 105 -6.79 5.10 9.58
C ARG A 105 -5.42 4.65 9.13
N GLY A 106 -4.88 3.53 9.66
CA GLY A 106 -3.52 3.06 9.40
C GLY A 106 -2.43 3.76 10.21
N PHE A 107 -2.79 4.79 11.00
CA PHE A 107 -1.88 5.55 11.88
C PHE A 107 -2.60 6.00 13.14
N ILE A 108 -1.84 6.34 14.17
CA ILE A 108 -2.35 6.84 15.45
C ILE A 108 -2.03 8.33 15.52
N LEU A 109 -3.05 9.15 15.79
CA LEU A 109 -2.88 10.59 16.02
C LEU A 109 -2.40 10.83 17.45
N HIS A 110 -1.44 11.74 17.59
CA HIS A 110 -0.95 12.23 18.86
C HIS A 110 -1.23 13.73 18.97
N ASP A 111 -1.45 14.22 20.18
CA ASP A 111 -1.70 15.64 20.43
C ASP A 111 -0.43 16.50 20.23
N GLN A 112 0.73 15.87 20.32
CA GLN A 112 2.01 16.50 20.10
C GLN A 112 2.77 15.84 18.95
N PRO A 113 3.60 16.57 18.20
CA PRO A 113 4.44 15.98 17.19
C PRO A 113 5.34 14.89 17.75
N THR A 114 5.31 13.70 17.16
CA THR A 114 6.17 12.57 17.56
C THR A 114 7.58 12.68 16.97
N VAL A 115 7.74 13.53 15.97
CA VAL A 115 9.01 13.86 15.33
C VAL A 115 9.32 15.30 15.63
N SER A 116 10.51 15.58 16.20
CA SER A 116 10.99 16.93 16.36
C SER A 116 11.17 17.55 14.98
N ALA A 117 10.34 18.53 14.66
CA ALA A 117 10.42 19.27 13.42
C ALA A 117 11.57 20.30 13.51
N ASP A 118 12.81 19.83 13.59
CA ASP A 118 13.96 20.66 13.25
C ASP A 118 13.97 20.82 11.72
N TYR A 119 13.02 21.64 11.22
CA TYR A 119 12.88 21.97 9.79
C TYR A 119 14.00 22.86 9.25
N ASP A 120 15.03 23.14 10.05
CA ASP A 120 16.17 23.95 9.64
C ASP A 120 17.21 23.21 8.77
N ASP A 121 16.99 21.92 8.49
CA ASP A 121 17.84 21.21 7.54
C ASP A 121 17.17 21.16 6.15
N PRO A 122 17.58 22.02 5.20
CA PRO A 122 17.05 22.02 3.83
C PRO A 122 17.38 20.73 3.07
N TYR A 123 18.19 19.85 3.65
CA TYR A 123 18.56 18.54 3.08
C TYR A 123 17.81 17.38 3.72
N ALA A 124 17.06 17.58 4.79
CA ALA A 124 16.25 16.52 5.43
C ALA A 124 15.22 15.89 4.50
N LEU A 125 14.83 16.61 3.44
CA LEU A 125 13.91 16.12 2.39
C LEU A 125 14.62 15.47 1.20
N ARG A 126 15.95 15.45 1.17
CA ARG A 126 16.72 14.84 0.09
C ARG A 126 17.22 13.44 0.46
N GLY A 127 16.34 12.46 0.42
CA GLY A 127 16.72 11.04 0.40
C GLY A 127 17.00 10.38 1.74
N GLY A 128 16.63 11.01 2.85
CA GLY A 128 16.59 10.33 4.14
C GLY A 128 15.17 9.87 4.47
N ASP A 129 15.06 8.76 5.15
CA ASP A 129 13.83 8.31 5.74
C ASP A 129 13.30 9.43 6.67
N PRO A 130 12.09 10.00 6.48
CA PRO A 130 11.56 11.07 7.29
C PRO A 130 11.40 10.69 8.78
N PHE A 131 11.58 9.42 9.10
CA PHE A 131 11.51 8.89 10.45
C PHE A 131 12.88 8.71 11.13
N VAL A 132 13.97 8.99 10.42
CA VAL A 132 15.33 8.90 11.00
C VAL A 132 15.76 10.26 11.50
N LYS A 133 15.98 10.39 12.83
CA LYS A 133 16.61 11.57 13.43
C LYS A 133 18.06 11.64 12.99
N THR A 134 18.41 12.62 12.16
CA THR A 134 19.79 12.94 11.86
C THR A 134 20.28 14.00 12.83
N ASN A 135 21.44 13.76 13.47
CA ASN A 135 22.11 14.76 14.27
C ASN A 135 22.59 15.93 13.39
N LYS A 136 22.61 17.14 13.94
CA LYS A 136 23.05 18.40 13.30
C LYS A 136 24.40 18.33 12.58
N HIS A 137 25.14 17.23 12.70
CA HIS A 137 26.46 17.05 12.10
C HIS A 137 26.54 15.89 11.11
N GLY A 138 25.41 15.34 10.66
CA GLY A 138 25.41 14.28 9.64
C GLY A 138 26.15 13.01 10.05
N ARG A 139 26.52 12.86 11.29
CA ARG A 139 27.20 11.68 11.84
C ARG A 139 26.31 10.98 12.84
N GLY A 140 25.93 9.80 12.47
CA GLY A 140 25.42 8.79 13.37
C GLY A 140 23.92 8.87 13.59
N THR A 141 23.28 7.85 13.16
CA THR A 141 21.98 7.44 13.61
C THR A 141 21.98 7.36 15.13
N ALA A 142 21.09 8.13 15.77
CA ALA A 142 20.70 7.73 17.12
C ALA A 142 20.23 6.27 17.05
N PRO A 143 20.60 5.42 17.99
CA PRO A 143 20.07 4.07 18.02
C PRO A 143 18.55 4.18 17.98
N ALA A 144 17.92 3.36 17.15
CA ALA A 144 16.48 3.24 17.12
C ALA A 144 16.00 3.12 18.58
N PRO A 145 14.93 3.81 18.99
CA PRO A 145 14.37 3.58 20.30
C PRO A 145 14.13 2.08 20.40
N GLU A 146 14.77 1.44 21.36
CA GLU A 146 14.49 0.05 21.68
C GLU A 146 12.97 -0.06 21.81
N PRO A 147 12.36 -1.09 21.22
CA PRO A 147 10.93 -1.28 21.39
C PRO A 147 10.65 -1.26 22.90
N ALA A 148 9.71 -0.43 23.30
CA ALA A 148 9.32 -0.27 24.70
C ALA A 148 8.88 -1.64 25.23
N GLY A 149 9.75 -2.30 25.94
CA GLY A 149 9.63 -3.65 26.42
C GLY A 149 11.02 -4.28 26.38
N SER A 150 11.70 -4.30 27.51
CA SER A 150 12.94 -5.03 27.63
C SER A 150 12.69 -6.48 27.21
N SER A 151 13.70 -7.18 26.71
CA SER A 151 13.57 -8.61 26.40
C SER A 151 13.03 -9.45 27.57
N ALA A 152 13.16 -8.93 28.80
CA ALA A 152 12.59 -9.48 30.03
C ALA A 152 11.07 -9.33 30.08
N ASP A 153 10.50 -8.20 29.64
CA ASP A 153 9.05 -7.98 29.63
C ASP A 153 8.35 -8.83 28.56
N VAL A 154 8.99 -9.02 27.42
CA VAL A 154 8.49 -9.91 26.36
C VAL A 154 8.53 -11.36 26.83
N LYS A 155 9.61 -11.79 27.52
CA LYS A 155 9.70 -13.13 28.09
C LYS A 155 8.67 -13.35 29.19
N ALA A 156 8.43 -12.35 30.05
CA ALA A 156 7.42 -12.42 31.11
C ALA A 156 6.00 -12.54 30.53
N LYS A 157 5.67 -11.78 29.50
CA LYS A 157 4.37 -11.89 28.79
C LYS A 157 4.20 -13.23 28.11
N LEU A 158 5.23 -13.75 27.43
CA LEU A 158 5.19 -15.07 26.80
C LEU A 158 5.02 -16.19 27.84
N ALA A 159 5.67 -16.08 29.00
CA ALA A 159 5.51 -17.03 30.09
C ALA A 159 4.08 -17.01 30.67
N GLN A 160 3.45 -15.84 30.79
CA GLN A 160 2.06 -15.71 31.21
C GLN A 160 1.08 -16.31 30.22
N ILE A 161 1.31 -16.11 28.92
CA ILE A 161 0.48 -16.72 27.85
C ILE A 161 0.61 -18.22 27.86
N ALA A 162 1.82 -18.75 28.02
CA ALA A 162 2.07 -20.21 28.12
C ALA A 162 1.40 -20.82 29.35
N ALA A 163 1.49 -20.15 30.51
CA ALA A 163 0.84 -20.60 31.74
C ALA A 163 -0.70 -20.60 31.64
N ALA A 164 -1.27 -19.57 30.99
CA ALA A 164 -2.71 -19.52 30.75
C ALA A 164 -3.20 -20.61 29.79
N ALA A 165 -2.41 -20.93 28.76
CA ALA A 165 -2.74 -22.03 27.83
C ALA A 165 -2.70 -23.41 28.51
N VAL A 166 -1.74 -23.64 29.40
CA VAL A 166 -1.65 -24.89 30.17
C VAL A 166 -2.81 -25.02 31.17
N ALA A 167 -3.18 -23.91 31.83
CA ALA A 167 -4.32 -23.89 32.74
C ALA A 167 -5.65 -24.17 32.03
N ALA A 168 -5.82 -23.61 30.82
CA ALA A 168 -7.03 -23.86 30.01
C ALA A 168 -7.12 -25.29 29.50
N ASN A 169 -6.01 -25.98 29.26
CA ASN A 169 -6.00 -27.37 28.84
C ASN A 169 -6.31 -28.32 30.00
N ASN A 170 -5.89 -27.99 31.21
CA ASN A 170 -6.15 -28.82 32.39
C ASN A 170 -7.59 -28.74 32.89
N THR A 171 -8.36 -27.73 32.51
CA THR A 171 -9.79 -27.61 32.85
C THR A 171 -10.71 -28.27 31.82
N ALA A 172 -10.18 -28.83 30.74
CA ALA A 172 -10.93 -29.53 29.70
C ALA A 172 -10.95 -31.07 29.88
N GLU A 173 -10.26 -31.60 30.90
CA GLU A 173 -10.16 -33.04 31.19
C GLU A 173 -10.88 -33.46 32.49
N GLU A 174 -11.79 -32.65 33.04
CA GLU A 174 -12.70 -33.08 34.10
C GLU A 174 -14.15 -33.15 33.61
#